data_4a81b4e404e65160d8006abb32f8c7e7
#
_entry.id   4a81b4e404e65160d8006abb32f8c7e7
#
_cell.length_a   1.000
_cell.length_b   1.000
_cell.length_c   1.000
_cell.angle_alpha   90.00
_cell.angle_beta   90.00
_cell.angle_gamma   90.00
#
_symmetry.space_group_name_H-M   'P 1'
#
loop_
_entity.id
_entity.type
_entity.pdbx_description
1 polymer ?
#
loop_
_entity_poly.entity_id
_entity_poly.type
_entity_poly.pdbx_seq_one_letter_code
_entity_poly.pdbx_strand_id
1 'polypeptide(L)'
;MLVRKAVGVLAGVLGLMLPLVAVAAPSASAEPQALVRTLYYDVSQAQEFVADWDRAATNWNNSVSNVKLARRTSTSGVNIRILADNGWPRAYVSSLGNGTVYMGRQAVQQGYHRPRISTHEIGHILGLPDRRTGLCADLMSGSSAPVSCRNELPNAAERAEVERRFAGSLAAVDVRAAGYTGGRTECFVY
;
A
#
# COMPACT_ATOMS: atom_id res chain seq x y z
N MET A 1 -47.04 52.55 -80.25
CA MET A 1 -45.84 52.73 -79.39
C MET A 1 -46.19 52.21 -77.99
N LEU A 2 -45.80 51.01 -77.67
CA LEU A 2 -46.11 50.37 -76.39
C LEU A 2 -44.88 50.53 -75.42
N VAL A 3 -45.13 51.17 -74.29
CA VAL A 3 -44.19 51.24 -73.21
C VAL A 3 -44.46 50.08 -72.23
N ARG A 4 -43.52 49.16 -72.13
CA ARG A 4 -43.57 48.06 -71.12
C ARG A 4 -42.93 48.53 -69.85
N LYS A 5 -43.69 48.51 -68.76
CA LYS A 5 -43.18 48.72 -67.37
C LYS A 5 -42.63 47.41 -66.88
N ALA A 6 -41.36 47.40 -66.42
CA ALA A 6 -40.74 46.29 -65.70
C ALA A 6 -41.01 46.45 -64.19
N VAL A 7 -41.57 45.39 -63.61
CA VAL A 7 -41.76 45.28 -62.15
C VAL A 7 -40.56 44.48 -61.58
N GLY A 8 -39.77 45.14 -60.74
CA GLY A 8 -38.67 44.49 -60.01
C GLY A 8 -39.21 43.85 -58.74
N VAL A 9 -38.95 42.57 -58.58
CA VAL A 9 -39.24 41.83 -57.34
C VAL A 9 -37.97 41.83 -56.50
N LEU A 10 -37.99 42.49 -55.36
CA LEU A 10 -36.96 42.36 -54.31
C LEU A 10 -37.21 41.08 -53.52
N ALA A 11 -36.32 40.10 -53.63
CA ALA A 11 -36.29 38.94 -52.76
C ALA A 11 -35.44 39.25 -51.50
N GLY A 12 -36.10 39.43 -50.36
CA GLY A 12 -35.45 39.57 -49.08
C GLY A 12 -34.95 38.21 -48.56
N VAL A 13 -33.64 38.07 -48.47
CA VAL A 13 -33.02 36.90 -47.82
C VAL A 13 -32.99 37.14 -46.31
N LEU A 14 -33.88 36.48 -45.57
CA LEU A 14 -33.90 36.48 -44.09
C LEU A 14 -32.86 35.49 -43.62
N GLY A 15 -31.69 35.99 -43.25
CA GLY A 15 -30.59 35.19 -42.65
C GLY A 15 -30.95 34.74 -41.24
N LEU A 16 -31.22 33.44 -41.07
CA LEU A 16 -31.45 32.84 -39.76
C LEU A 16 -30.09 32.65 -39.06
N MET A 17 -29.74 33.56 -38.15
CA MET A 17 -28.57 33.43 -37.26
C MET A 17 -28.92 32.45 -36.16
N LEU A 18 -28.45 31.19 -36.24
CA LEU A 18 -28.48 30.23 -35.14
C LEU A 18 -27.35 30.53 -34.13
N PRO A 19 -27.67 30.70 -32.84
CA PRO A 19 -26.61 30.86 -31.82
C PRO A 19 -25.86 29.54 -31.68
N LEU A 20 -24.55 29.58 -31.88
CA LEU A 20 -23.63 28.48 -31.59
C LEU A 20 -23.48 28.37 -30.04
N VAL A 21 -24.23 27.45 -29.44
CA VAL A 21 -24.06 27.14 -28.00
C VAL A 21 -22.81 26.28 -27.89
N ALA A 22 -21.72 26.89 -27.45
CA ALA A 22 -20.49 26.17 -27.07
C ALA A 22 -20.77 25.37 -25.78
N VAL A 23 -20.97 24.07 -25.93
CA VAL A 23 -21.01 23.14 -24.78
C VAL A 23 -19.56 22.99 -24.28
N ALA A 24 -19.24 23.64 -23.17
CA ALA A 24 -17.99 23.41 -22.48
C ALA A 24 -17.96 21.96 -21.94
N ALA A 25 -17.09 21.10 -22.49
CA ALA A 25 -16.87 19.77 -21.98
C ALA A 25 -16.33 19.88 -20.55
N PRO A 26 -16.83 19.11 -19.58
CA PRO A 26 -16.26 19.11 -18.24
C PRO A 26 -14.79 18.69 -18.34
N SER A 27 -13.89 19.52 -17.85
CA SER A 27 -12.48 19.16 -17.69
C SER A 27 -12.41 18.00 -16.70
N ALA A 28 -12.11 16.81 -17.16
CA ALA A 28 -11.80 15.68 -16.31
C ALA A 28 -10.55 16.07 -15.49
N SER A 29 -10.75 16.39 -14.22
CA SER A 29 -9.65 16.54 -13.28
C SER A 29 -8.96 15.18 -13.18
N ALA A 30 -7.74 15.06 -13.70
CA ALA A 30 -6.92 13.89 -13.50
C ALA A 30 -6.72 13.74 -11.98
N GLU A 31 -7.27 12.70 -11.36
CA GLU A 31 -6.99 12.38 -9.98
C GLU A 31 -5.48 12.19 -9.83
N PRO A 32 -4.85 12.77 -8.78
CA PRO A 32 -3.42 12.60 -8.55
C PRO A 32 -3.15 11.10 -8.38
N GLN A 33 -2.40 10.53 -9.32
CA GLN A 33 -1.98 9.14 -9.24
C GLN A 33 -1.12 8.98 -7.99
N ALA A 34 -1.56 8.16 -7.03
CA ALA A 34 -0.79 7.86 -5.84
C ALA A 34 0.55 7.24 -6.26
N LEU A 35 1.67 7.87 -5.84
CA LEU A 35 3.00 7.35 -6.16
C LEU A 35 3.26 6.11 -5.30
N VAL A 36 3.42 4.96 -5.94
CA VAL A 36 3.76 3.69 -5.30
C VAL A 36 5.13 3.81 -4.62
N ARG A 37 5.18 3.58 -3.31
CA ARG A 37 6.42 3.57 -2.55
C ARG A 37 7.06 2.18 -2.58
N THR A 38 8.31 2.08 -3.04
CA THR A 38 9.09 0.83 -2.97
C THR A 38 9.94 0.81 -1.71
N LEU A 39 9.82 -0.27 -0.92
CA LEU A 39 10.64 -0.56 0.26
C LEU A 39 11.58 -1.70 -0.06
N TYR A 40 12.87 -1.51 0.19
CA TYR A 40 13.89 -2.52 -0.05
C TYR A 40 14.20 -3.32 1.21
N TYR A 41 14.07 -4.65 1.14
CA TYR A 41 14.39 -5.55 2.24
C TYR A 41 15.70 -6.32 2.00
N ASP A 42 16.48 -6.50 3.07
CA ASP A 42 17.75 -7.20 3.06
C ASP A 42 17.63 -8.50 3.86
N VAL A 43 17.77 -9.64 3.18
CA VAL A 43 17.70 -10.99 3.74
C VAL A 43 19.07 -11.62 4.00
N SER A 44 20.16 -10.84 3.93
CA SER A 44 21.52 -11.37 4.07
C SER A 44 21.77 -12.07 5.42
N GLN A 45 20.97 -11.75 6.43
CA GLN A 45 21.04 -12.34 7.77
C GLN A 45 19.79 -13.17 8.14
N ALA A 46 18.92 -13.45 7.17
CA ALA A 46 17.70 -14.23 7.38
C ALA A 46 17.94 -15.74 7.54
N GLN A 47 19.16 -16.22 7.24
CA GLN A 47 19.59 -17.61 7.34
C GLN A 47 18.62 -18.56 6.59
N GLU A 48 18.10 -19.60 7.25
CA GLU A 48 17.19 -20.59 6.68
C GLU A 48 15.78 -20.07 6.34
N PHE A 49 15.47 -18.81 6.68
CA PHE A 49 14.13 -18.23 6.51
C PHE A 49 14.00 -17.31 5.28
N VAL A 50 14.99 -17.26 4.40
CA VAL A 50 14.96 -16.38 3.21
C VAL A 50 13.69 -16.57 2.40
N ALA A 51 13.29 -17.82 2.13
CA ALA A 51 12.09 -18.11 1.35
C ALA A 51 10.78 -17.63 2.01
N ASP A 52 10.72 -17.66 3.34
CA ASP A 52 9.54 -17.19 4.09
C ASP A 52 9.38 -15.66 3.95
N TRP A 53 10.48 -14.92 3.94
CA TRP A 53 10.47 -13.48 3.78
C TRP A 53 10.14 -13.04 2.34
N ASP A 54 10.62 -13.77 1.33
CA ASP A 54 10.22 -13.53 -0.07
C ASP A 54 8.74 -13.80 -0.27
N ARG A 55 8.22 -14.85 0.39
CA ARG A 55 6.78 -15.14 0.38
C ARG A 55 5.99 -14.04 1.07
N ALA A 56 6.46 -13.53 2.20
CA ALA A 56 5.83 -12.40 2.87
C ALA A 56 5.80 -11.14 1.99
N ALA A 57 6.90 -10.83 1.29
CA ALA A 57 6.94 -9.73 0.33
C ALA A 57 5.93 -9.95 -0.81
N THR A 58 5.82 -11.17 -1.33
CA THR A 58 4.83 -11.54 -2.34
C THR A 58 3.40 -11.37 -1.82
N ASN A 59 3.13 -11.84 -0.61
CA ASN A 59 1.81 -11.73 0.03
C ASN A 59 1.36 -10.26 0.13
N TRP A 60 2.23 -9.38 0.62
CA TRP A 60 1.94 -7.96 0.71
C TRP A 60 1.82 -7.30 -0.68
N ASN A 61 2.73 -7.60 -1.61
CA ASN A 61 2.70 -7.04 -2.96
C ASN A 61 1.42 -7.38 -3.74
N ASN A 62 0.84 -8.55 -3.47
CA ASN A 62 -0.43 -8.98 -4.04
C ASN A 62 -1.65 -8.41 -3.29
N SER A 63 -1.45 -7.93 -2.07
CA SER A 63 -2.53 -7.48 -1.19
C SER A 63 -2.76 -5.97 -1.21
N VAL A 64 -1.74 -5.16 -1.54
CA VAL A 64 -1.78 -3.69 -1.51
C VAL A 64 -1.12 -3.08 -2.74
N SER A 65 -1.51 -1.85 -3.07
CA SER A 65 -1.08 -1.13 -4.28
C SER A 65 -0.11 0.01 -3.99
N ASN A 66 -0.31 0.76 -2.91
CA ASN A 66 0.42 2.00 -2.60
C ASN A 66 1.85 1.77 -2.10
N VAL A 67 2.19 0.55 -1.71
CA VAL A 67 3.54 0.16 -1.30
C VAL A 67 3.90 -1.18 -1.94
N LYS A 68 5.17 -1.31 -2.35
CA LYS A 68 5.75 -2.55 -2.87
C LYS A 68 7.04 -2.88 -2.15
N LEU A 69 7.26 -4.17 -1.94
CA LEU A 69 8.45 -4.72 -1.31
C LEU A 69 9.34 -5.33 -2.40
N ALA A 70 10.61 -4.96 -2.42
CA ALA A 70 11.60 -5.51 -3.35
C ALA A 70 12.86 -5.93 -2.58
N ARG A 71 13.52 -6.98 -3.04
CA ARG A 71 14.84 -7.36 -2.50
C ARG A 71 15.83 -6.22 -2.74
N ARG A 72 16.68 -5.98 -1.76
CA ARG A 72 17.81 -5.07 -1.88
C ARG A 72 18.72 -5.48 -3.04
N THR A 73 19.13 -4.49 -3.84
CA THR A 73 20.22 -4.60 -4.80
C THR A 73 21.48 -3.92 -4.25
N SER A 74 22.62 -4.05 -4.93
CA SER A 74 23.86 -3.38 -4.54
C SER A 74 23.77 -1.85 -4.50
N THR A 75 22.84 -1.26 -5.27
CA THR A 75 22.67 0.19 -5.42
C THR A 75 21.48 0.76 -4.66
N SER A 76 20.56 -0.10 -4.14
CA SER A 76 19.41 0.36 -3.36
C SER A 76 19.78 0.57 -1.88
N GLY A 77 19.10 1.52 -1.23
CA GLY A 77 19.09 1.63 0.23
C GLY A 77 18.44 0.40 0.88
N VAL A 78 18.47 0.34 2.21
CA VAL A 78 17.78 -0.70 3.00
C VAL A 78 16.73 -0.02 3.86
N ASN A 79 15.48 -0.42 3.68
CA ASN A 79 14.36 -0.02 4.51
C ASN A 79 14.13 -1.03 5.63
N ILE A 80 14.20 -2.33 5.29
CA ILE A 80 13.86 -3.42 6.20
C ILE A 80 15.07 -4.35 6.30
N ARG A 81 15.63 -4.45 7.50
CA ARG A 81 16.65 -5.46 7.80
C ARG A 81 16.00 -6.70 8.34
N ILE A 82 16.36 -7.86 7.81
CA ILE A 82 15.76 -9.14 8.14
C ILE A 82 16.83 -10.06 8.73
N LEU A 83 16.58 -10.50 9.97
CA LEU A 83 17.48 -11.35 10.70
C LEU A 83 16.79 -12.62 11.19
N ALA A 84 17.59 -13.62 11.57
CA ALA A 84 17.13 -14.77 12.32
C ALA A 84 17.90 -14.87 13.63
N ASP A 85 17.21 -15.30 14.70
CA ASP A 85 17.83 -15.61 15.97
C ASP A 85 17.08 -16.72 16.73
N ASN A 86 17.52 -17.03 17.95
CA ASN A 86 16.91 -18.06 18.79
C ASN A 86 15.84 -17.50 19.74
N GLY A 87 15.48 -16.23 19.61
CA GLY A 87 14.43 -15.61 20.42
C GLY A 87 13.03 -15.86 19.87
N TRP A 88 12.12 -14.99 20.30
CA TRP A 88 10.76 -14.90 19.75
C TRP A 88 10.72 -13.97 18.54
N PRO A 89 9.83 -14.18 17.54
CA PRO A 89 9.67 -13.28 16.40
C PRO A 89 9.26 -11.89 16.84
N ARG A 90 9.78 -10.87 16.17
CA ARG A 90 9.52 -9.46 16.55
C ARG A 90 9.93 -8.49 15.47
N ALA A 91 9.30 -7.29 15.49
CA ALA A 91 9.65 -6.15 14.66
C ALA A 91 10.06 -4.95 15.52
N TYR A 92 11.15 -4.30 15.15
CA TYR A 92 11.56 -2.99 15.64
C TYR A 92 11.31 -1.95 14.55
N VAL A 93 10.29 -1.14 14.72
CA VAL A 93 9.87 -0.13 13.73
C VAL A 93 10.47 1.22 14.09
N SER A 94 11.28 1.78 13.20
CA SER A 94 11.90 3.09 13.38
C SER A 94 11.06 4.23 12.79
N SER A 95 10.35 3.94 11.70
CA SER A 95 9.37 4.81 11.06
C SER A 95 8.53 4.00 10.08
N LEU A 96 7.47 4.58 9.52
CA LEU A 96 6.64 3.90 8.53
C LEU A 96 7.48 3.39 7.35
N GLY A 97 7.48 2.09 7.15
CA GLY A 97 8.24 1.42 6.12
C GLY A 97 9.71 1.15 6.45
N ASN A 98 10.19 1.47 7.66
CA ASN A 98 11.59 1.27 8.03
C ASN A 98 11.72 0.56 9.37
N GLY A 99 12.65 -0.40 9.44
CA GLY A 99 12.89 -1.12 10.68
C GLY A 99 13.73 -2.38 10.51
N THR A 100 13.70 -3.19 11.57
CA THR A 100 14.38 -4.49 11.62
C THR A 100 13.41 -5.54 12.12
N VAL A 101 13.32 -6.67 11.42
CA VAL A 101 12.46 -7.80 11.77
C VAL A 101 13.30 -9.04 12.04
N TYR A 102 12.82 -9.87 12.95
CA TYR A 102 13.47 -11.10 13.35
C TYR A 102 12.53 -12.29 13.18
N MET A 103 12.98 -13.32 12.47
CA MET A 103 12.39 -14.64 12.60
C MET A 103 13.00 -15.32 13.83
N GLY A 104 12.22 -15.37 14.91
CA GLY A 104 12.63 -16.05 16.12
C GLY A 104 12.30 -17.54 16.07
N ARG A 105 13.29 -18.40 16.32
CA ARG A 105 13.12 -19.86 16.25
C ARG A 105 12.20 -20.42 17.32
N GLN A 106 11.96 -19.71 18.42
CA GLN A 106 11.06 -20.20 19.48
C GLN A 106 9.64 -20.46 18.97
N ALA A 107 9.05 -19.52 18.21
CA ALA A 107 7.72 -19.72 17.64
C ALA A 107 7.70 -20.85 16.59
N VAL A 108 8.76 -20.96 15.80
CA VAL A 108 8.91 -22.04 14.81
C VAL A 108 8.96 -23.41 15.49
N GLN A 109 9.72 -23.54 16.58
CA GLN A 109 9.83 -24.76 17.39
C GLN A 109 8.51 -25.12 18.07
N GLN A 110 7.68 -24.13 18.38
CA GLN A 110 6.34 -24.35 18.92
C GLN A 110 5.29 -24.70 17.84
N GLY A 111 5.69 -24.74 16.55
CA GLY A 111 4.84 -25.15 15.44
C GLY A 111 4.05 -24.04 14.77
N TYR A 112 4.29 -22.77 15.09
CA TYR A 112 3.69 -21.66 14.38
C TYR A 112 4.11 -21.63 12.91
N HIS A 113 3.22 -21.17 12.06
CA HIS A 113 3.40 -21.17 10.61
C HIS A 113 4.36 -20.06 10.16
N ARG A 114 5.56 -20.43 9.69
CA ARG A 114 6.63 -19.52 9.32
C ARG A 114 6.21 -18.42 8.33
N PRO A 115 5.50 -18.71 7.20
CA PRO A 115 5.04 -17.68 6.29
C PRO A 115 4.06 -16.68 6.92
N ARG A 116 3.24 -17.13 7.91
CA ARG A 116 2.37 -16.24 8.67
C ARG A 116 3.18 -15.30 9.55
N ILE A 117 4.19 -15.82 10.27
CA ILE A 117 5.08 -15.01 11.10
C ILE A 117 5.74 -13.91 10.26
N SER A 118 6.41 -14.28 9.16
CA SER A 118 7.12 -13.31 8.33
C SER A 118 6.20 -12.24 7.72
N THR A 119 4.99 -12.61 7.28
CA THR A 119 4.02 -11.64 6.76
C THR A 119 3.50 -10.71 7.86
N HIS A 120 3.27 -11.23 9.08
CA HIS A 120 2.85 -10.48 10.26
C HIS A 120 3.92 -9.44 10.65
N GLU A 121 5.18 -9.83 10.79
CA GLU A 121 6.27 -8.93 11.18
C GLU A 121 6.50 -7.81 10.14
N ILE A 122 6.36 -8.11 8.84
CA ILE A 122 6.34 -7.06 7.82
C ILE A 122 5.12 -6.14 7.98
N GLY A 123 3.98 -6.66 8.41
CA GLY A 123 2.80 -5.86 8.72
C GLY A 123 3.08 -4.73 9.71
N HIS A 124 3.90 -4.98 10.74
CA HIS A 124 4.35 -3.94 11.67
C HIS A 124 5.18 -2.85 10.97
N ILE A 125 6.09 -3.24 10.09
CA ILE A 125 6.86 -2.27 9.28
C ILE A 125 5.93 -1.43 8.39
N LEU A 126 4.84 -2.03 7.90
CA LEU A 126 3.82 -1.33 7.13
C LEU A 126 2.84 -0.52 8.00
N GLY A 127 3.08 -0.48 9.31
CA GLY A 127 2.39 0.37 10.27
C GLY A 127 1.21 -0.28 11.00
N LEU A 128 0.98 -1.58 10.86
CA LEU A 128 -0.10 -2.26 11.57
C LEU A 128 0.31 -2.59 13.01
N PRO A 129 -0.53 -2.31 14.01
CA PRO A 129 -0.31 -2.77 15.38
C PRO A 129 -0.76 -4.22 15.54
N ASP A 130 -0.31 -4.87 16.61
CA ASP A 130 -0.92 -6.11 17.07
C ASP A 130 -2.40 -5.93 17.43
N ARG A 131 -3.24 -6.88 17.03
CA ARG A 131 -4.67 -6.83 17.35
C ARG A 131 -5.10 -7.89 18.37
N ARG A 132 -4.35 -8.98 18.51
CA ARG A 132 -4.56 -10.06 19.50
C ARG A 132 -6.00 -10.59 19.58
N THR A 133 -6.69 -10.69 18.42
CA THR A 133 -8.11 -11.11 18.35
C THR A 133 -8.32 -12.61 18.59
N GLY A 134 -7.27 -13.42 18.50
CA GLY A 134 -7.36 -14.88 18.54
C GLY A 134 -7.85 -15.52 17.22
N LEU A 135 -8.23 -14.71 16.24
CA LEU A 135 -8.80 -15.19 14.97
C LEU A 135 -7.69 -15.49 13.96
N CYS A 136 -7.78 -16.66 13.32
CA CYS A 136 -6.87 -17.04 12.24
C CYS A 136 -7.00 -16.13 11.01
N ALA A 137 -8.18 -15.59 10.75
CA ALA A 137 -8.43 -14.67 9.63
C ALA A 137 -7.70 -13.33 9.77
N ASP A 138 -7.37 -12.92 10.99
CA ASP A 138 -6.65 -11.69 11.28
C ASP A 138 -5.15 -11.98 11.31
N LEU A 139 -4.41 -11.49 10.32
CA LEU A 139 -2.95 -11.66 10.27
C LEU A 139 -2.29 -11.07 11.52
N MET A 140 -2.73 -9.86 11.91
CA MET A 140 -2.18 -9.14 13.06
C MET A 140 -2.67 -9.66 14.42
N SER A 141 -3.40 -10.78 14.44
CA SER A 141 -3.67 -11.54 15.66
C SER A 141 -2.39 -12.15 16.29
N GLY A 142 -1.35 -12.35 15.49
CA GLY A 142 -0.06 -12.89 15.93
C GLY A 142 -0.20 -14.24 16.62
N SER A 143 0.55 -14.44 17.68
CA SER A 143 0.55 -15.67 18.48
C SER A 143 -0.72 -15.91 19.30
N SER A 144 -1.65 -14.95 19.37
CA SER A 144 -2.96 -15.20 19.98
C SER A 144 -3.87 -16.09 19.11
N ALA A 145 -3.60 -16.18 17.79
CA ALA A 145 -4.23 -17.17 16.93
C ALA A 145 -3.72 -18.58 17.24
N PRO A 146 -4.55 -19.64 17.03
CA PRO A 146 -4.12 -21.01 17.25
C PRO A 146 -2.84 -21.38 16.47
N VAL A 147 -1.97 -22.19 17.06
CA VAL A 147 -0.73 -22.69 16.41
C VAL A 147 -1.03 -23.43 15.10
N SER A 148 -2.21 -24.04 14.97
CA SER A 148 -2.68 -24.69 13.74
C SER A 148 -3.06 -23.72 12.63
N CYS A 149 -3.10 -22.40 12.91
CA CYS A 149 -3.46 -21.38 11.91
C CYS A 149 -2.44 -21.35 10.76
N ARG A 150 -2.93 -21.38 9.52
CA ARG A 150 -2.11 -21.36 8.29
C ARG A 150 -2.40 -20.14 7.40
N ASN A 151 -3.37 -19.29 7.79
CA ASN A 151 -3.59 -18.04 7.05
C ASN A 151 -2.37 -17.13 7.16
N GLU A 152 -1.82 -16.76 6.02
CA GLU A 152 -0.64 -15.89 5.89
C GLU A 152 -0.94 -14.56 5.19
N LEU A 153 -2.22 -14.33 4.83
CA LEU A 153 -2.64 -13.14 4.10
C LEU A 153 -3.32 -12.14 5.02
N PRO A 154 -3.10 -10.84 4.82
CA PRO A 154 -3.83 -9.81 5.55
C PRO A 154 -5.31 -9.82 5.16
N ASN A 155 -6.19 -9.57 6.12
CA ASN A 155 -7.62 -9.40 5.88
C ASN A 155 -7.92 -8.04 5.18
N ALA A 156 -9.19 -7.81 4.82
CA ALA A 156 -9.60 -6.60 4.11
C ALA A 156 -9.32 -5.31 4.90
N ALA A 157 -9.52 -5.33 6.23
CA ALA A 157 -9.30 -4.17 7.08
C ALA A 157 -7.80 -3.86 7.22
N GLU A 158 -6.96 -4.88 7.37
CA GLU A 158 -5.50 -4.76 7.44
C GLU A 158 -4.93 -4.20 6.14
N ARG A 159 -5.40 -4.68 4.97
CA ARG A 159 -5.03 -4.13 3.67
C ARG A 159 -5.43 -2.66 3.53
N ALA A 160 -6.68 -2.33 3.85
CA ALA A 160 -7.19 -0.97 3.76
C ALA A 160 -6.43 0.00 4.68
N GLU A 161 -5.98 -0.47 5.84
CA GLU A 161 -5.16 0.34 6.74
C GLU A 161 -3.78 0.63 6.15
N VAL A 162 -3.10 -0.36 5.58
CA VAL A 162 -1.82 -0.16 4.89
C VAL A 162 -1.98 0.78 3.69
N GLU A 163 -3.01 0.60 2.86
CA GLU A 163 -3.28 1.50 1.74
C GLU A 163 -3.44 2.95 2.18
N ARG A 164 -4.17 3.21 3.28
CA ARG A 164 -4.32 4.57 3.81
C ARG A 164 -2.99 5.15 4.31
N ARG A 165 -2.16 4.34 4.98
CA ARG A 165 -0.88 4.80 5.51
C ARG A 165 0.12 5.18 4.42
N PHE A 166 0.03 4.55 3.27
CA PHE A 166 0.88 4.82 2.11
C PHE A 166 0.19 5.69 1.04
N ALA A 167 -1.07 6.10 1.23
CA ALA A 167 -1.75 7.05 0.35
C ALA A 167 -1.08 8.43 0.47
N GLY A 168 -0.58 8.98 -0.63
CA GLY A 168 0.09 10.29 -0.64
C GLY A 168 1.54 10.28 -0.17
N SER A 169 2.30 9.29 -0.53
CA SER A 169 3.65 8.96 -0.07
C SER A 169 4.76 10.03 -0.27
N LEU A 170 4.45 11.21 -0.80
CA LEU A 170 5.37 12.37 -0.84
C LEU A 170 4.98 13.48 0.14
N ALA A 171 3.76 13.50 0.68
CA ALA A 171 3.46 14.34 1.83
C ALA A 171 4.07 13.65 3.06
N ALA A 172 4.82 14.36 3.86
CA ALA A 172 5.26 13.89 5.17
C ALA A 172 4.02 13.38 5.91
N VAL A 173 3.86 12.06 5.96
CA VAL A 173 2.79 11.45 6.77
C VAL A 173 3.03 11.95 8.17
N ASP A 174 2.04 12.62 8.74
CA ASP A 174 2.08 12.98 10.16
C ASP A 174 2.06 11.68 10.96
N VAL A 175 3.26 11.17 11.22
CA VAL A 175 3.49 9.91 11.97
C VAL A 175 2.84 9.98 13.36
N ARG A 176 2.51 11.17 13.87
CA ARG A 176 1.78 11.38 15.12
C ARG A 176 0.33 10.94 15.02
N ALA A 177 -0.33 11.21 13.88
CA ALA A 177 -1.70 10.75 13.62
C ALA A 177 -1.83 9.23 13.50
N ALA A 178 -0.73 8.54 13.18
CA ALA A 178 -0.67 7.09 13.07
C ALA A 178 -0.35 6.39 14.41
N GLY A 179 -0.24 7.13 15.53
CA GLY A 179 0.16 6.58 16.82
C GLY A 179 1.68 6.38 16.98
N TYR A 180 2.48 6.78 15.98
CA TYR A 180 3.93 6.79 16.09
C TYR A 180 4.38 8.04 16.87
N THR A 181 4.77 7.89 18.11
CA THR A 181 5.41 8.96 18.89
C THR A 181 6.85 9.10 18.40
N GLY A 182 7.11 10.13 17.60
CA GLY A 182 8.39 10.34 16.95
C GLY A 182 9.59 10.20 17.88
N GLY A 183 10.60 9.42 17.42
CA GLY A 183 11.91 9.29 18.04
C GLY A 183 12.14 8.03 18.88
N ARG A 184 11.18 7.14 19.07
CA ARG A 184 11.40 5.83 19.70
C ARG A 184 11.16 4.72 18.69
N THR A 185 12.09 3.77 18.64
CA THR A 185 11.88 2.50 17.93
C THR A 185 10.81 1.71 18.69
N GLU A 186 9.68 1.44 18.03
CA GLU A 186 8.64 0.59 18.61
C GLU A 186 9.03 -0.88 18.41
N CYS A 187 8.84 -1.69 19.46
CA CYS A 187 9.08 -3.13 19.43
C CYS A 187 7.73 -3.86 19.49
N PHE A 188 7.45 -4.65 18.49
CA PHE A 188 6.31 -5.55 18.45
C PHE A 188 6.82 -6.99 18.56
N VAL A 189 6.13 -7.82 19.32
CA VAL A 189 6.47 -9.22 19.55
C VAL A 189 5.31 -10.08 19.08
N TYR A 190 5.60 -11.07 18.24
CA TYR A 190 4.63 -11.98 17.62
C TYR A 190 3.67 -12.65 18.63
#